data_db5ed3a5031b79541326a7078f35e7bf
#
_entry.id   db5ed3a5031b79541326a7078f35e7bf
#
_cell.length_a   1.000
_cell.length_b   1.000
_cell.length_c   1.000
_cell.angle_alpha   90.00
_cell.angle_beta   90.00
_cell.angle_gamma   90.00
#
_symmetry.space_group_name_H-M   'P 1'
#
loop_
_entity.id
_entity.type
_entity.pdbx_description
1 polymer ?
#
loop_
_entity_poly.entity_id
_entity_poly.type
_entity_poly.pdbx_seq_one_letter_code
_entity_poly.pdbx_strand_id
1 'polypeptide(L)'
;TNRLRLTVNDLVEMKRALDNLRVPSDGRRLVLCPDHVNDLLLTSQAFREQYNIDRNSGKVGNLYGFEIYEYGNNPLYTTAGVKKALGTTAEAGEFPCSFACYKQRVFKATGSTKMYYSESKNDPLNQRNLINFRHYFICMPKKEDAGVVMMSGYQA
;
A
#
# COMPACT_ATOMS: atom_id res chain seq x y z
N THR A 1 -14.67 -2.92 17.50
CA THR A 1 -13.19 -2.87 17.35
C THR A 1 -12.68 -1.64 18.10
N ASN A 2 -11.76 -1.82 19.04
CA ASN A 2 -11.13 -0.71 19.79
C ASN A 2 -10.11 0.07 18.91
N ARG A 3 -10.28 0.07 17.60
CA ARG A 3 -9.45 0.82 16.66
C ARG A 3 -9.87 2.29 16.63
N LEU A 4 -8.94 3.19 16.77
CA LEU A 4 -9.18 4.61 16.52
C LEU A 4 -9.42 4.84 15.02
N ARG A 5 -10.51 5.55 14.72
CA ARG A 5 -10.90 5.86 13.34
C ARG A 5 -9.99 6.94 12.75
N LEU A 6 -9.73 6.80 11.46
CA LEU A 6 -9.02 7.82 10.71
C LEU A 6 -9.90 9.07 10.53
N THR A 7 -9.30 10.23 10.74
CA THR A 7 -9.94 11.52 10.52
C THR A 7 -9.26 12.31 9.41
N VAL A 8 -9.95 13.34 8.92
CA VAL A 8 -9.36 14.27 7.95
C VAL A 8 -8.13 14.99 8.52
N ASN A 9 -8.11 15.25 9.82
CA ASN A 9 -6.98 15.89 10.49
C ASN A 9 -5.70 15.05 10.39
N ASP A 10 -5.82 13.72 10.47
CA ASP A 10 -4.67 12.81 10.34
C ASP A 10 -4.06 12.88 8.94
N LEU A 11 -4.88 13.06 7.89
CA LEU A 11 -4.39 13.30 6.53
C LEU A 11 -3.64 14.61 6.40
N VAL A 12 -4.12 15.66 7.07
CA VAL A 12 -3.45 16.97 7.10
C VAL A 12 -2.11 16.87 7.82
N GLU A 13 -2.04 16.12 8.94
CA GLU A 13 -0.78 15.88 9.65
C GLU A 13 0.20 15.04 8.81
N MET A 14 -0.27 14.05 8.07
CA MET A 14 0.56 13.31 7.12
C MET A 14 1.10 14.22 6.02
N LYS A 15 0.26 15.13 5.50
CA LYS A 15 0.70 16.15 4.55
C LYS A 15 1.80 17.04 5.16
N ARG A 16 1.59 17.52 6.39
CA ARG A 16 2.56 18.34 7.14
C ARG A 16 3.89 17.61 7.31
N ALA A 17 3.87 16.31 7.64
CA ALA A 17 5.07 15.51 7.78
C ALA A 17 5.89 15.48 6.47
N LEU A 18 5.24 15.28 5.33
CA LEU A 18 5.90 15.30 4.02
C LEU A 18 6.39 16.70 3.62
N ASP A 19 5.66 17.76 3.99
CA ASP A 19 6.09 19.15 3.75
C ASP A 19 7.36 19.46 4.55
N ASN A 20 7.45 19.02 5.81
CA ASN A 20 8.63 19.17 6.66
C ASN A 20 9.85 18.41 6.09
N LEU A 21 9.62 17.27 5.43
CA LEU A 21 10.65 16.51 4.70
C LEU A 21 11.00 17.14 3.34
N ARG A 22 10.46 18.32 3.02
CA ARG A 22 10.66 19.03 1.74
C ARG A 22 10.35 18.17 0.52
N VAL A 23 9.32 17.34 0.62
CA VAL A 23 8.82 16.55 -0.51
C VAL A 23 7.92 17.44 -1.36
N PRO A 24 8.11 17.52 -2.70
CA PRO A 24 7.18 18.26 -3.56
C PRO A 24 5.74 17.78 -3.43
N SER A 25 4.78 18.67 -3.59
CA SER A 25 3.34 18.33 -3.49
C SER A 25 2.82 17.56 -4.71
N ASP A 26 3.43 17.74 -5.87
CA ASP A 26 3.06 17.00 -7.08
C ASP A 26 3.65 15.60 -7.07
N GLY A 27 2.81 14.59 -7.38
CA GLY A 27 3.21 13.18 -7.44
C GLY A 27 3.28 12.47 -6.08
N ARG A 28 2.68 13.03 -5.03
CA ARG A 28 2.46 12.29 -3.77
C ARG A 28 1.34 11.29 -3.95
N ARG A 29 1.58 10.07 -3.55
CA ARG A 29 0.61 8.97 -3.58
C ARG A 29 0.31 8.50 -2.18
N LEU A 30 -0.97 8.36 -1.89
CA LEU A 30 -1.48 7.81 -0.64
C LEU A 30 -2.18 6.49 -0.93
N VAL A 31 -1.74 5.42 -0.30
CA VAL A 31 -2.37 4.10 -0.40
C VAL A 31 -3.08 3.83 0.92
N LEU A 32 -4.39 3.80 0.88
CA LEU A 32 -5.24 3.56 2.03
C LEU A 32 -5.59 2.08 2.16
N CYS A 33 -5.66 1.58 3.39
CA CYS A 33 -6.30 0.31 3.67
C CYS A 33 -7.84 0.48 3.64
N PRO A 34 -8.62 -0.60 3.43
CA PRO A 34 -10.09 -0.54 3.34
C PRO A 34 -10.74 0.08 4.58
N ASP A 35 -10.20 -0.19 5.77
CA ASP A 35 -10.72 0.37 7.02
C ASP A 35 -10.62 1.90 7.05
N HIS A 36 -9.47 2.44 6.60
CA HIS A 36 -9.27 3.88 6.53
C HIS A 36 -10.10 4.55 5.44
N VAL A 37 -10.32 3.86 4.32
CA VAL A 37 -11.24 4.33 3.28
C VAL A 37 -12.65 4.44 3.83
N ASN A 38 -13.14 3.42 4.55
CA ASN A 38 -14.45 3.43 5.18
C ASN A 38 -14.58 4.54 6.23
N ASP A 39 -13.55 4.77 7.04
CA ASP A 39 -13.55 5.87 8.00
C ASP A 39 -13.70 7.23 7.31
N LEU A 40 -12.98 7.48 6.22
CA LEU A 40 -13.07 8.71 5.46
C LEU A 40 -14.43 8.86 4.74
N LEU A 41 -15.00 7.77 4.23
CA LEU A 41 -16.33 7.78 3.64
C LEU A 41 -17.42 8.14 4.66
N LEU A 42 -17.23 7.78 5.92
CA LEU A 42 -18.17 8.12 7.00
C LEU A 42 -18.00 9.57 7.50
N THR A 43 -16.77 10.07 7.50
CA THR A 43 -16.45 11.36 8.16
C THR A 43 -16.31 12.55 7.19
N SER A 44 -15.94 12.30 5.92
CA SER A 44 -15.64 13.37 4.96
C SER A 44 -16.61 13.40 3.77
N GLN A 45 -17.38 14.49 3.65
CA GLN A 45 -18.23 14.71 2.48
C GLN A 45 -17.41 14.89 1.21
N ALA A 46 -16.33 15.66 1.26
CA ALA A 46 -15.45 15.91 0.12
C ALA A 46 -14.84 14.60 -0.43
N PHE A 47 -14.51 13.65 0.46
CA PHE A 47 -14.01 12.36 0.05
C PHE A 47 -15.11 11.51 -0.63
N ARG A 48 -16.34 11.52 -0.09
CA ARG A 48 -17.49 10.84 -0.69
C ARG A 48 -17.81 11.33 -2.10
N GLU A 49 -17.74 12.62 -2.33
CA GLU A 49 -18.02 13.22 -3.64
C GLU A 49 -17.00 12.79 -4.70
N GLN A 50 -15.74 12.59 -4.31
CA GLN A 50 -14.66 12.18 -5.22
C GLN A 50 -14.55 10.67 -5.40
N TYR A 51 -15.01 9.88 -4.45
CA TYR A 51 -14.83 8.42 -4.43
C TYR A 51 -15.39 7.70 -5.66
N ASN A 52 -16.42 8.24 -6.31
CA ASN A 52 -17.12 7.61 -7.42
C ASN A 52 -16.64 8.06 -8.82
N ILE A 53 -15.72 9.01 -8.93
CA ILE A 53 -15.43 9.70 -10.19
C ILE A 53 -14.46 8.93 -11.09
N ASP A 54 -13.54 8.13 -10.55
CA ASP A 54 -12.51 7.48 -11.36
C ASP A 54 -12.14 6.08 -10.85
N ARG A 55 -12.92 5.07 -11.22
CA ARG A 55 -12.74 3.66 -10.79
C ARG A 55 -11.75 2.84 -11.62
N ASN A 56 -11.33 3.33 -12.79
CA ASN A 56 -10.64 2.49 -13.76
C ASN A 56 -9.20 2.13 -13.43
N SER A 57 -8.57 2.78 -12.44
CA SER A 57 -7.15 2.58 -12.11
C SER A 57 -6.87 2.25 -10.64
N GLY A 58 -7.90 1.94 -9.84
CA GLY A 58 -7.77 1.81 -8.38
C GLY A 58 -7.52 3.15 -7.68
N LYS A 59 -7.58 4.25 -8.43
CA LYS A 59 -7.51 5.60 -7.91
C LYS A 59 -8.87 6.00 -7.37
N VAL A 60 -8.89 6.40 -6.12
CA VAL A 60 -10.11 6.77 -5.39
C VAL A 60 -10.43 8.26 -5.54
N GLY A 61 -9.40 9.10 -5.67
CA GLY A 61 -9.56 10.54 -5.82
C GLY A 61 -8.26 11.32 -5.58
N ASN A 62 -8.38 12.64 -5.57
CA ASN A 62 -7.30 13.57 -5.21
C ASN A 62 -7.77 14.41 -4.02
N LEU A 63 -7.09 14.32 -2.89
CA LEU A 63 -7.43 15.09 -1.71
C LEU A 63 -6.16 15.59 -1.02
N TYR A 64 -6.16 16.86 -0.59
CA TYR A 64 -5.03 17.48 0.14
C TYR A 64 -3.66 17.34 -0.52
N GLY A 65 -3.61 17.30 -1.86
CA GLY A 65 -2.36 17.13 -2.61
C GLY A 65 -1.85 15.70 -2.73
N PHE A 66 -2.68 14.71 -2.37
CA PHE A 66 -2.40 13.29 -2.58
C PHE A 66 -3.25 12.72 -3.71
N GLU A 67 -2.64 11.87 -4.54
CA GLU A 67 -3.36 10.89 -5.34
C GLU A 67 -3.68 9.70 -4.44
N ILE A 68 -4.97 9.44 -4.19
CA ILE A 68 -5.42 8.41 -3.25
C ILE A 68 -5.75 7.11 -3.99
N TYR A 69 -5.19 6.02 -3.50
CA TYR A 69 -5.41 4.66 -3.96
C TYR A 69 -5.90 3.79 -2.81
N GLU A 70 -6.75 2.80 -3.12
CA GLU A 70 -7.18 1.78 -2.16
C GLU A 70 -6.46 0.46 -2.45
N TYR A 71 -5.96 -0.20 -1.41
CA TYR A 71 -5.34 -1.50 -1.51
C TYR A 71 -5.64 -2.37 -0.28
N GLY A 72 -6.12 -3.59 -0.51
CA GLY A 72 -6.59 -4.48 0.56
C GLY A 72 -5.48 -5.22 1.29
N ASN A 73 -4.27 -5.34 0.72
CA ASN A 73 -3.17 -6.10 1.32
C ASN A 73 -2.04 -5.17 1.81
N ASN A 74 -2.43 -4.18 2.57
CA ASN A 74 -1.49 -3.24 3.19
C ASN A 74 -0.67 -3.91 4.30
N PRO A 75 0.56 -3.45 4.56
CA PRO A 75 1.41 -4.03 5.59
C PRO A 75 0.81 -3.86 6.99
N LEU A 76 1.01 -4.88 7.83
CA LEU A 76 0.68 -4.85 9.25
C LEU A 76 1.85 -4.31 10.07
N TYR A 77 1.52 -3.55 11.10
CA TYR A 77 2.47 -3.07 12.09
C TYR A 77 2.02 -3.49 13.48
N THR A 78 2.98 -3.77 14.33
CA THR A 78 2.73 -3.98 15.76
C THR A 78 2.36 -2.67 16.45
N THR A 79 1.76 -2.74 17.64
CA THR A 79 1.47 -1.56 18.48
C THR A 79 2.73 -0.74 18.82
N ALA A 80 3.91 -1.36 18.77
CA ALA A 80 5.21 -0.70 18.94
C ALA A 80 5.77 -0.07 17.65
N GLY A 81 5.04 -0.12 16.51
CA GLY A 81 5.47 0.48 15.25
C GLY A 81 6.45 -0.37 14.44
N VAL A 82 6.59 -1.66 14.74
CA VAL A 82 7.45 -2.57 13.98
C VAL A 82 6.65 -3.26 12.87
N LYS A 83 7.16 -3.23 11.64
CA LYS A 83 6.53 -3.88 10.49
C LYS A 83 6.58 -5.40 10.62
N LYS A 84 5.44 -6.06 10.43
CA LYS A 84 5.36 -7.54 10.36
C LYS A 84 5.66 -8.06 8.95
N ALA A 85 6.04 -9.33 8.88
CA ALA A 85 6.24 -10.01 7.59
C ALA A 85 4.93 -10.08 6.80
N LEU A 86 5.01 -10.05 5.47
CA LEU A 86 3.85 -10.19 4.60
C LEU A 86 3.18 -11.57 4.82
N GLY A 87 1.86 -11.57 4.94
CA GLY A 87 1.07 -12.78 5.16
C GLY A 87 0.94 -13.21 6.63
N THR A 88 1.50 -12.45 7.58
CA THR A 88 1.31 -12.72 9.01
C THR A 88 -0.11 -12.34 9.44
N THR A 89 -0.72 -13.14 10.29
CA THR A 89 -2.03 -12.84 10.89
C THR A 89 -1.90 -11.69 11.88
N ALA A 90 -2.88 -10.79 11.88
CA ALA A 90 -2.96 -9.70 12.85
C ALA A 90 -3.29 -10.23 14.24
N GLU A 91 -2.61 -9.74 15.26
CA GLU A 91 -2.91 -9.95 16.67
C GLU A 91 -3.80 -8.83 17.21
N ALA A 92 -4.20 -8.94 18.48
CA ALA A 92 -5.03 -7.91 19.12
C ALA A 92 -4.29 -6.56 19.15
N GLY A 93 -4.95 -5.52 18.64
CA GLY A 93 -4.38 -4.17 18.56
C GLY A 93 -3.51 -3.89 17.33
N GLU A 94 -3.35 -4.86 16.44
CA GLU A 94 -2.63 -4.70 15.18
C GLU A 94 -3.61 -4.51 14.02
N PHE A 95 -3.39 -3.46 13.24
CA PHE A 95 -4.26 -3.12 12.12
C PHE A 95 -3.45 -2.89 10.85
N PRO A 96 -4.05 -3.10 9.66
CA PRO A 96 -3.46 -2.66 8.40
C PRO A 96 -3.20 -1.17 8.43
N CYS A 97 -2.03 -0.76 7.99
CA CYS A 97 -1.67 0.65 7.94
C CYS A 97 -1.91 1.23 6.53
N SER A 98 -2.01 2.54 6.48
CA SER A 98 -1.94 3.30 5.24
C SER A 98 -0.58 3.98 5.11
N PHE A 99 -0.14 4.22 3.88
CA PHE A 99 1.15 4.87 3.67
C PHE A 99 1.09 5.87 2.51
N ALA A 100 1.82 6.95 2.67
CA ALA A 100 2.04 7.91 1.60
C ALA A 100 3.48 7.81 1.11
N CYS A 101 3.67 7.91 -0.19
CA CYS A 101 4.98 7.93 -0.80
C CYS A 101 5.07 8.98 -1.91
N TYR A 102 6.29 9.43 -2.17
CA TYR A 102 6.57 10.30 -3.30
C TYR A 102 7.09 9.48 -4.48
N LYS A 103 6.37 9.53 -5.60
CA LYS A 103 6.62 8.71 -6.79
C LYS A 103 8.08 8.72 -7.26
N GLN A 104 8.74 9.87 -7.25
CA GLN A 104 10.11 9.98 -7.77
C GLN A 104 11.19 9.48 -6.79
N ARG A 105 10.85 9.31 -5.49
CA ARG A 105 11.77 8.75 -4.47
C ARG A 105 11.65 7.25 -4.29
N VAL A 106 10.79 6.60 -5.07
CA VAL A 106 10.65 5.15 -5.13
C VAL A 106 11.02 4.69 -6.53
N PHE A 107 11.74 3.57 -6.65
CA PHE A 107 12.02 2.97 -7.93
C PHE A 107 11.62 1.50 -7.96
N LYS A 108 11.27 1.05 -9.14
CA LYS A 108 11.07 -0.36 -9.46
C LYS A 108 12.02 -0.73 -10.58
N ALA A 109 12.80 -1.76 -10.37
CA ALA A 109 13.59 -2.39 -11.42
C ALA A 109 13.05 -3.79 -11.70
N THR A 110 12.93 -4.12 -12.97
CA THR A 110 12.45 -5.41 -13.45
C THR A 110 13.61 -6.09 -14.17
N GLY A 111 13.96 -7.27 -13.73
CA GLY A 111 14.97 -8.12 -14.37
C GLY A 111 14.39 -8.97 -15.49
N SER A 112 15.18 -9.94 -15.94
CA SER A 112 14.75 -10.86 -16.99
C SER A 112 13.68 -11.81 -16.52
N THR A 113 12.70 -12.07 -17.38
CA THR A 113 11.75 -13.19 -17.22
C THR A 113 12.26 -14.37 -18.03
N LYS A 114 12.36 -15.52 -17.41
CA LYS A 114 12.73 -16.78 -18.09
C LYS A 114 11.62 -17.80 -17.89
N MET A 115 11.25 -18.48 -18.95
CA MET A 115 10.36 -19.62 -18.94
C MET A 115 11.18 -20.90 -19.05
N TYR A 116 10.86 -21.87 -18.23
CA TYR A 116 11.41 -23.23 -18.27
C TYR A 116 10.28 -24.17 -18.61
N TYR A 117 10.54 -25.05 -19.56
CA TYR A 117 9.56 -26.02 -20.03
C TYR A 117 10.19 -27.42 -20.03
N SER A 118 9.48 -28.40 -19.49
CA SER A 118 9.80 -29.81 -19.59
C SER A 118 8.64 -30.56 -20.21
N GLU A 119 8.91 -31.29 -21.26
CA GLU A 119 7.91 -32.11 -21.92
C GLU A 119 7.68 -33.42 -21.16
N SER A 120 6.47 -33.97 -21.28
CA SER A 120 6.09 -35.26 -20.65
C SER A 120 6.97 -36.46 -21.05
N LYS A 121 7.60 -36.42 -22.23
CA LYS A 121 8.55 -37.44 -22.65
C LYS A 121 9.81 -37.53 -21.77
N ASN A 122 10.15 -36.44 -21.08
CA ASN A 122 11.31 -36.37 -20.19
C ASN A 122 10.98 -36.82 -18.75
N ASP A 123 9.72 -37.09 -18.43
CA ASP A 123 9.24 -37.57 -17.14
C ASP A 123 8.43 -38.87 -17.33
N PRO A 124 9.11 -40.02 -17.47
CA PRO A 124 8.44 -41.29 -17.75
C PRO A 124 7.57 -41.80 -16.60
N LEU A 125 7.76 -41.28 -15.38
CA LEU A 125 6.99 -41.70 -14.20
C LEU A 125 5.63 -40.99 -14.13
N ASN A 126 5.59 -39.69 -14.38
CA ASN A 126 4.39 -38.90 -14.17
C ASN A 126 3.75 -38.42 -15.48
N GLN A 127 4.48 -38.46 -16.59
CA GLN A 127 4.04 -38.02 -17.93
C GLN A 127 3.44 -36.61 -17.93
N ARG A 128 4.07 -35.70 -17.19
CA ARG A 128 3.57 -34.30 -17.00
C ARG A 128 4.38 -33.32 -17.80
N ASN A 129 3.67 -32.37 -18.44
CA ASN A 129 4.29 -31.16 -18.95
C ASN A 129 4.44 -30.17 -17.79
N LEU A 130 5.67 -29.74 -17.52
CA LEU A 130 5.97 -28.80 -16.47
C LEU A 130 6.38 -27.47 -17.08
N ILE A 131 5.71 -26.40 -16.70
CA ILE A 131 6.04 -25.03 -17.09
C ILE A 131 6.34 -24.24 -15.81
N ASN A 132 7.51 -23.62 -15.77
CA ASN A 132 7.92 -22.78 -14.65
C ASN A 132 8.40 -21.43 -15.17
N PHE A 133 8.06 -20.36 -14.43
CA PHE A 133 8.48 -19.00 -14.75
C PHE A 133 9.35 -18.45 -13.62
N ARG A 134 10.42 -17.78 -14.00
CA ARG A 134 11.26 -17.01 -13.08
C ARG A 134 11.23 -15.56 -13.51
N HIS A 135 10.73 -14.71 -12.61
CA HIS A 135 10.70 -13.26 -12.80
C HIS A 135 11.39 -12.57 -11.63
N TYR A 136 12.35 -11.71 -11.93
CA TYR A 136 13.04 -10.91 -10.91
C TYR A 136 12.52 -9.48 -10.97
N PHE A 137 12.17 -8.95 -9.81
CA PHE A 137 11.89 -7.53 -9.66
C PHE A 137 12.35 -7.06 -8.28
N ILE A 138 12.62 -5.78 -8.17
CA ILE A 138 12.94 -5.11 -6.91
C ILE A 138 12.22 -3.75 -6.88
N CYS A 139 11.67 -3.41 -5.72
CA CYS A 139 11.07 -2.11 -5.47
C CYS A 139 11.66 -1.57 -4.16
N MET A 140 12.30 -0.42 -4.23
CA MET A 140 13.00 0.16 -3.08
C MET A 140 12.82 1.68 -3.06
N PRO A 141 12.86 2.31 -1.86
CA PRO A 141 13.00 3.75 -1.76
C PRO A 141 14.42 4.17 -2.17
N LYS A 142 14.54 5.28 -2.89
CA LYS A 142 15.83 5.89 -3.26
C LYS A 142 16.43 6.70 -2.11
N LYS A 143 15.57 7.16 -1.19
CA LYS A 143 15.91 7.95 0.00
C LYS A 143 15.10 7.48 1.17
N GLU A 144 15.63 7.63 2.37
CA GLU A 144 14.95 7.23 3.62
C GLU A 144 13.67 8.04 3.86
N ASP A 145 13.63 9.29 3.42
CA ASP A 145 12.49 10.20 3.50
C ASP A 145 11.48 10.03 2.34
N ALA A 146 11.43 8.86 1.71
CA ALA A 146 10.57 8.58 0.55
C ALA A 146 9.08 8.49 0.90
N GLY A 147 8.73 8.26 2.16
CA GLY A 147 7.34 8.07 2.55
C GLY A 147 7.08 8.17 4.04
N VAL A 148 5.81 8.22 4.38
CA VAL A 148 5.27 8.27 5.75
C VAL A 148 4.24 7.17 5.89
N VAL A 149 4.22 6.51 7.04
CA VAL A 149 3.25 5.46 7.37
C VAL A 149 2.28 5.99 8.43
N MET A 150 1.02 5.66 8.27
CA MET A 150 -0.04 5.99 9.20
C MET A 150 -0.65 4.70 9.75
N MET A 151 -0.60 4.53 11.05
CA MET A 151 -1.15 3.38 11.76
C MET A 151 -2.36 3.82 12.57
N SER A 152 -3.37 2.94 12.65
CA SER A 152 -4.48 3.15 13.58
C SER A 152 -4.00 2.95 15.02
N GLY A 153 -4.37 3.85 15.91
CA GLY A 153 -4.21 3.65 17.34
C GLY A 153 -5.18 2.59 17.87
N TYR A 154 -4.82 2.01 19.01
CA TYR A 154 -5.66 1.08 19.76
C TYR A 154 -6.11 1.75 21.06
N GLN A 155 -7.41 1.75 21.31
CA GLN A 155 -7.97 2.22 22.56
C GLN A 155 -8.19 0.99 23.46
N ALA A 156 -7.41 0.89 24.51
CA ALA A 156 -7.50 -0.17 25.51
C ALA A 156 -8.81 -0.15 26.29
#